data_75bc379a18908bcd29b9da0584037dcd
#
_entry.id   75bc379a18908bcd29b9da0584037dcd
#
_cell.length_a   1.000
_cell.length_b   1.000
_cell.length_c   1.000
_cell.angle_alpha   90.00
_cell.angle_beta   90.00
_cell.angle_gamma   90.00
#
_symmetry.space_group_name_H-M   'P 1'
#
loop_
_entity.id
_entity.type
_entity.pdbx_description
1 polymer ?
#
loop_
_entity_poly.entity_id
_entity_poly.type
_entity_poly.pdbx_seq_one_letter_code
_entity_poly.pdbx_strand_id
1 'polypeptide(L)'
;TLEPSSAASDVYKRQHMRDATLDEVFIVLSIGASLISTLGLLANSSAVVIGGMVVAPWIMPLRAAAFAILLGEVRLLGRSLRTLLVGVLSTTLLSFLLGSVTGLPQFGTEVLARTSPNLLDLGIALVAGGLATYAKLRSDAVSSLAGTAIAVALVPPVCVMGLLLSHQSW
;
A
#
# COMPACT_ATOMS: atom_id res chain seq x y z
N THR A 1 -0.62 -5.09 -37.80
CA THR A 1 -1.29 -4.46 -36.64
C THR A 1 -2.25 -5.47 -36.03
N LEU A 2 -1.77 -6.20 -35.01
CA LEU A 2 -2.61 -7.11 -34.21
C LEU A 2 -3.47 -6.23 -33.29
N GLU A 3 -4.75 -6.02 -33.65
CA GLU A 3 -5.73 -5.58 -32.70
C GLU A 3 -5.83 -6.65 -31.61
N PRO A 4 -5.64 -6.30 -30.34
CA PRO A 4 -5.91 -7.24 -29.25
C PRO A 4 -7.40 -7.60 -29.37
N SER A 5 -7.72 -8.90 -29.47
CA SER A 5 -9.09 -9.35 -29.59
C SER A 5 -9.92 -8.72 -28.47
N SER A 6 -11.11 -8.24 -28.79
CA SER A 6 -12.02 -7.58 -27.83
C SER A 6 -12.20 -8.41 -26.53
N ALA A 7 -12.18 -9.73 -26.66
CA ALA A 7 -12.22 -10.67 -25.55
C ALA A 7 -11.03 -10.57 -24.59
N ALA A 8 -9.80 -10.40 -25.07
CA ALA A 8 -8.60 -10.23 -24.22
C ALA A 8 -8.66 -8.89 -23.46
N SER A 9 -9.11 -7.82 -24.14
CA SER A 9 -9.33 -6.51 -23.53
C SER A 9 -10.40 -6.58 -22.43
N ASP A 10 -11.48 -7.33 -22.64
CA ASP A 10 -12.58 -7.48 -21.67
C ASP A 10 -12.18 -8.32 -20.46
N VAL A 11 -11.37 -9.37 -20.64
CA VAL A 11 -10.82 -10.17 -19.54
C VAL A 11 -9.88 -9.31 -18.68
N TYR A 12 -9.02 -8.52 -19.30
CA TYR A 12 -8.11 -7.61 -18.62
C TYR A 12 -8.86 -6.53 -17.82
N LYS A 13 -9.90 -5.94 -18.40
CA LYS A 13 -10.77 -4.98 -17.71
C LYS A 13 -11.47 -5.60 -16.51
N ARG A 14 -12.01 -6.81 -16.63
CA ARG A 14 -12.68 -7.51 -15.52
C ARG A 14 -11.74 -7.82 -14.38
N GLN A 15 -10.50 -8.21 -14.66
CA GLN A 15 -9.49 -8.48 -13.64
C GLN A 15 -9.13 -7.20 -12.85
N HIS A 16 -8.87 -6.09 -13.54
CA HIS A 16 -8.58 -4.81 -12.87
C HIS A 16 -9.80 -4.21 -12.16
N MET A 17 -11.01 -4.51 -12.62
CA MET A 17 -12.23 -4.13 -11.90
C MET A 17 -12.36 -4.86 -10.57
N ARG A 18 -11.93 -6.12 -10.46
CA ARG A 18 -11.86 -6.86 -9.19
C ARG A 18 -10.76 -6.30 -8.28
N ASP A 19 -9.59 -6.01 -8.83
CA ASP A 19 -8.46 -5.43 -8.09
C ASP A 19 -8.79 -4.03 -7.50
N ALA A 20 -9.75 -3.32 -8.11
CA ALA A 20 -10.19 -2.00 -7.68
C ALA A 20 -11.31 -2.03 -6.62
N THR A 21 -11.90 -3.21 -6.33
CA THR A 21 -13.04 -3.29 -5.41
C THR A 21 -12.60 -3.41 -3.96
N LEU A 22 -13.36 -2.75 -3.08
CA LEU A 22 -13.33 -3.00 -1.64
C LEU A 22 -13.90 -4.41 -1.42
N ASP A 23 -13.01 -5.38 -1.34
CA ASP A 23 -13.35 -6.76 -1.01
C ASP A 23 -13.08 -7.01 0.49
N GLU A 24 -13.78 -7.98 1.06
CA GLU A 24 -13.60 -8.41 2.44
C GLU A 24 -12.13 -8.78 2.73
N VAL A 25 -11.48 -9.46 1.79
CA VAL A 25 -10.07 -9.83 1.86
C VAL A 25 -9.17 -8.59 1.95
N PHE A 26 -9.44 -7.55 1.16
CA PHE A 26 -8.70 -6.29 1.21
C PHE A 26 -8.80 -5.64 2.60
N ILE A 27 -9.99 -5.60 3.18
CA ILE A 27 -10.21 -4.99 4.50
C ILE A 27 -9.48 -5.77 5.59
N VAL A 28 -9.65 -7.09 5.63
CA VAL A 28 -9.01 -7.96 6.64
C VAL A 28 -7.49 -7.88 6.56
N LEU A 29 -6.92 -7.99 5.36
CA LEU A 29 -5.48 -7.90 5.18
C LEU A 29 -4.94 -6.49 5.49
N SER A 30 -5.67 -5.43 5.15
CA SER A 30 -5.28 -4.05 5.48
C SER A 30 -5.27 -3.81 6.99
N ILE A 31 -6.27 -4.31 7.72
CA ILE A 31 -6.32 -4.25 9.18
C ILE A 31 -5.14 -5.03 9.78
N GLY A 32 -4.93 -6.27 9.37
CA GLY A 32 -3.82 -7.09 9.85
C GLY A 32 -2.46 -6.45 9.58
N ALA A 33 -2.23 -5.96 8.37
CA ALA A 33 -1.01 -5.26 7.98
C ALA A 33 -0.78 -4.00 8.81
N SER A 34 -1.84 -3.22 9.06
CA SER A 34 -1.78 -2.00 9.88
C SER A 34 -1.40 -2.30 11.33
N LEU A 35 -2.01 -3.33 11.92
CA LEU A 35 -1.71 -3.77 13.27
C LEU A 35 -0.25 -4.22 13.40
N ILE A 36 0.20 -5.12 12.50
CA ILE A 36 1.58 -5.63 12.50
C ILE A 36 2.57 -4.49 12.30
N SER A 37 2.34 -3.61 11.32
CA SER A 37 3.25 -2.50 11.03
C SER A 37 3.31 -1.50 12.19
N THR A 38 2.17 -1.16 12.80
CA THR A 38 2.12 -0.22 13.92
C THR A 38 2.79 -0.80 15.16
N LEU A 39 2.54 -2.06 15.48
CA LEU A 39 3.24 -2.74 16.58
C LEU A 39 4.73 -2.85 16.31
N GLY A 40 5.14 -3.09 15.06
CA GLY A 40 6.54 -3.08 14.65
C GLY A 40 7.22 -1.72 14.84
N LEU A 41 6.53 -0.62 14.51
CA LEU A 41 6.98 0.74 14.74
C LEU A 41 7.13 1.05 16.25
N LEU A 42 6.16 0.66 17.05
CA LEU A 42 6.17 0.84 18.51
C LEU A 42 7.25 -0.01 19.17
N ALA A 43 7.48 -1.23 18.67
CA ALA A 43 8.56 -2.11 19.12
C ALA A 43 9.95 -1.74 18.57
N ASN A 44 10.03 -0.69 17.74
CA ASN A 44 11.25 -0.26 17.04
C ASN A 44 11.94 -1.41 16.27
N SER A 45 11.14 -2.27 15.61
CA SER A 45 11.60 -3.46 14.88
C SER A 45 11.29 -3.34 13.39
N SER A 46 12.33 -3.06 12.58
CA SER A 46 12.22 -3.02 11.12
C SER A 46 11.73 -4.33 10.51
N ALA A 47 12.15 -5.47 11.06
CA ALA A 47 11.74 -6.78 10.57
C ALA A 47 10.22 -6.98 10.69
N VAL A 48 9.62 -6.60 11.81
CA VAL A 48 8.16 -6.69 12.02
C VAL A 48 7.42 -5.71 11.10
N VAL A 49 7.92 -4.49 10.93
CA VAL A 49 7.34 -3.50 10.01
C VAL A 49 7.34 -4.05 8.58
N ILE A 50 8.45 -4.64 8.11
CA ILE A 50 8.54 -5.28 6.79
C ILE A 50 7.52 -6.42 6.67
N GLY A 51 7.35 -7.25 7.70
CA GLY A 51 6.33 -8.31 7.72
C GLY A 51 4.91 -7.77 7.49
N GLY A 52 4.55 -6.67 8.13
CA GLY A 52 3.26 -6.01 7.91
C GLY A 52 3.09 -5.47 6.48
N MET A 53 4.16 -4.93 5.90
CA MET A 53 4.15 -4.44 4.51
C MET A 53 3.88 -5.55 3.49
N VAL A 54 4.43 -6.75 3.71
CA VAL A 54 4.25 -7.91 2.81
C VAL A 54 2.80 -8.36 2.79
N VAL A 55 2.11 -8.25 3.90
CA VAL A 55 0.69 -8.64 4.04
C VAL A 55 -0.25 -7.61 3.40
N ALA A 56 0.16 -6.34 3.31
CA ALA A 56 -0.70 -5.26 2.85
C ALA A 56 -1.14 -5.40 1.37
N PRO A 57 -2.44 -5.39 1.05
CA PRO A 57 -2.95 -5.62 -0.31
C PRO A 57 -3.01 -4.35 -1.17
N TRP A 58 -2.32 -3.29 -0.81
CA TRP A 58 -2.45 -1.95 -1.40
C TRP A 58 -1.95 -1.86 -2.85
N ILE A 59 -1.12 -2.81 -3.28
CA ILE A 59 -0.62 -2.85 -4.66
C ILE A 59 -1.74 -3.06 -5.69
N MET A 60 -2.81 -3.77 -5.33
CA MET A 60 -3.90 -4.08 -6.25
C MET A 60 -4.65 -2.82 -6.69
N PRO A 61 -5.22 -1.99 -5.77
CA PRO A 61 -5.88 -0.75 -6.19
C PRO A 61 -4.92 0.28 -6.80
N LEU A 62 -3.64 0.29 -6.43
CA LEU A 62 -2.64 1.16 -7.07
C LEU A 62 -2.41 0.80 -8.53
N ARG A 63 -2.27 -0.49 -8.85
CA ARG A 63 -2.16 -0.96 -10.24
C ARG A 63 -3.42 -0.65 -11.03
N ALA A 64 -4.60 -0.88 -10.45
CA ALA A 64 -5.87 -0.55 -11.09
C ALA A 64 -5.99 0.94 -11.38
N ALA A 65 -5.54 1.81 -10.47
CA ALA A 65 -5.50 3.27 -10.68
C ALA A 65 -4.54 3.67 -11.82
N ALA A 66 -3.33 3.11 -11.84
CA ALA A 66 -2.35 3.37 -12.90
C ALA A 66 -2.89 2.93 -14.28
N PHE A 67 -3.51 1.76 -14.34
CA PHE A 67 -4.12 1.24 -15.56
C PHE A 67 -5.33 2.08 -16.01
N ALA A 68 -6.14 2.56 -15.07
CA ALA A 68 -7.26 3.45 -15.34
C ALA A 68 -6.82 4.77 -16.00
N ILE A 69 -5.69 5.33 -15.54
CA ILE A 69 -5.10 6.53 -16.15
C ILE A 69 -4.66 6.27 -17.59
N LEU A 70 -4.01 5.13 -17.85
CA LEU A 70 -3.57 4.76 -19.21
C LEU A 70 -4.72 4.56 -20.19
N LEU A 71 -5.87 4.04 -19.70
CA LEU A 71 -7.06 3.80 -20.52
C LEU A 71 -8.04 4.99 -20.59
N GLY A 72 -7.83 6.04 -19.78
CA GLY A 72 -8.78 7.14 -19.63
C GLY A 72 -10.09 6.74 -18.93
N GLU A 73 -10.10 5.62 -18.18
CA GLU A 73 -11.30 5.07 -17.52
C GLU A 73 -11.54 5.71 -16.14
N VAL A 74 -12.22 6.85 -16.11
CA VAL A 74 -12.47 7.64 -14.89
C VAL A 74 -13.22 6.85 -13.82
N ARG A 75 -14.13 5.95 -14.21
CA ARG A 75 -14.89 5.12 -13.26
C ARG A 75 -13.98 4.13 -12.51
N LEU A 76 -13.05 3.50 -13.20
CA LEU A 76 -12.07 2.58 -12.61
C LEU A 76 -11.12 3.35 -11.69
N LEU A 77 -10.65 4.52 -12.11
CA LEU A 77 -9.81 5.40 -11.32
C LEU A 77 -10.50 5.81 -10.01
N GLY A 78 -11.74 6.30 -10.09
CA GLY A 78 -12.51 6.70 -8.91
C GLY A 78 -12.74 5.55 -7.92
N ARG A 79 -12.97 4.33 -8.43
CA ARG A 79 -13.13 3.14 -7.59
C ARG A 79 -11.83 2.75 -6.89
N SER A 80 -10.71 2.75 -7.61
CA SER A 80 -9.37 2.47 -7.07
C SER A 80 -8.97 3.49 -6.00
N LEU A 81 -9.17 4.78 -6.26
CA LEU A 81 -8.88 5.84 -5.30
C LEU A 81 -9.74 5.74 -4.05
N ARG A 82 -11.02 5.38 -4.18
CA ARG A 82 -11.90 5.13 -3.02
C ARG A 82 -11.39 3.98 -2.17
N THR A 83 -10.96 2.88 -2.78
CA THR A 83 -10.41 1.72 -2.07
C THR A 83 -9.12 2.10 -1.33
N LEU A 84 -8.22 2.84 -1.98
CA LEU A 84 -7.00 3.35 -1.36
C LEU A 84 -7.32 4.30 -0.20
N LEU A 85 -8.27 5.22 -0.37
CA LEU A 85 -8.67 6.15 0.67
C LEU A 85 -9.21 5.44 1.91
N VAL A 86 -10.05 4.41 1.73
CA VAL A 86 -10.54 3.58 2.84
C VAL A 86 -9.38 2.86 3.52
N GLY A 87 -8.42 2.31 2.76
CA GLY A 87 -7.21 1.69 3.30
C GLY A 87 -6.38 2.67 4.14
N VAL A 88 -6.13 3.88 3.62
CA VAL A 88 -5.39 4.94 4.34
C VAL A 88 -6.11 5.34 5.61
N LEU A 89 -7.41 5.65 5.53
CA LEU A 89 -8.18 6.09 6.69
C LEU A 89 -8.27 5.01 7.78
N SER A 90 -8.52 3.76 7.40
CA SER A 90 -8.57 2.65 8.36
C SER A 90 -7.22 2.40 9.03
N THR A 91 -6.12 2.44 8.26
CA THR A 91 -4.76 2.29 8.79
C THR A 91 -4.40 3.44 9.73
N THR A 92 -4.66 4.69 9.34
CA THR A 92 -4.40 5.86 10.18
C THR A 92 -5.19 5.79 11.48
N LEU A 93 -6.47 5.41 11.41
CA LEU A 93 -7.32 5.29 12.60
C LEU A 93 -6.83 4.19 13.55
N LEU A 94 -6.46 3.02 13.02
CA LEU A 94 -5.94 1.91 13.83
C LEU A 94 -4.60 2.29 14.49
N SER A 95 -3.71 2.93 13.75
CA SER A 95 -2.42 3.38 14.28
C SER A 95 -2.60 4.48 15.34
N PHE A 96 -3.56 5.38 15.13
CA PHE A 96 -3.94 6.39 16.12
C PHE A 96 -4.45 5.75 17.42
N LEU A 97 -5.36 4.79 17.31
CA LEU A 97 -5.91 4.09 18.48
C LEU A 97 -4.82 3.34 19.25
N LEU A 98 -3.95 2.61 18.56
CA LEU A 98 -2.83 1.90 19.18
C LEU A 98 -1.84 2.87 19.84
N GLY A 99 -1.51 3.98 19.18
CA GLY A 99 -0.66 5.01 19.74
C GLY A 99 -1.24 5.64 21.01
N SER A 100 -2.56 5.91 21.01
CA SER A 100 -3.26 6.46 22.18
C SER A 100 -3.29 5.51 23.37
N VAL A 101 -3.39 4.20 23.12
CA VAL A 101 -3.39 3.18 24.19
C VAL A 101 -1.98 2.96 24.75
N THR A 102 -0.95 2.99 23.91
CA THR A 102 0.43 2.71 24.34
C THR A 102 1.10 3.88 25.06
N GLY A 103 0.69 5.12 24.79
CA GLY A 103 1.15 6.32 25.51
C GLY A 103 2.68 6.49 25.56
N LEU A 104 3.40 6.09 24.50
CA LEU A 104 4.86 6.13 24.48
C LEU A 104 5.37 7.59 24.51
N PRO A 105 6.26 7.94 25.45
CA PRO A 105 6.77 9.31 25.60
C PRO A 105 7.74 9.72 24.48
N GLN A 106 8.34 8.78 23.76
CA GLN A 106 9.29 9.03 22.68
C GLN A 106 9.13 8.00 21.55
N PHE A 107 9.21 8.46 20.31
CA PHE A 107 9.23 7.59 19.15
C PHE A 107 10.60 6.97 18.91
N GLY A 108 10.64 5.70 18.54
CA GLY A 108 11.84 4.99 18.17
C GLY A 108 12.42 5.48 16.82
N THR A 109 13.64 5.02 16.52
CA THR A 109 14.37 5.37 15.29
C THR A 109 13.62 4.95 14.03
N GLU A 110 12.82 3.87 14.08
CA GLU A 110 11.99 3.40 12.98
C GLU A 110 10.90 4.40 12.59
N VAL A 111 10.28 5.07 13.55
CA VAL A 111 9.31 6.14 13.30
C VAL A 111 10.02 7.37 12.73
N LEU A 112 11.10 7.80 13.37
CA LEU A 112 11.85 9.00 12.97
C LEU A 112 12.44 8.87 11.56
N ALA A 113 12.96 7.71 11.18
CA ALA A 113 13.49 7.46 9.85
C ALA A 113 12.46 7.68 8.72
N ARG A 114 11.18 7.59 9.03
CA ARG A 114 10.08 7.77 8.04
C ARG A 114 9.46 9.16 8.04
N THR A 115 9.91 10.05 8.91
CA THR A 115 9.46 11.46 8.93
C THR A 115 10.29 12.37 8.04
N SER A 116 11.43 11.88 7.52
CA SER A 116 12.38 12.66 6.72
C SER A 116 12.62 12.00 5.36
N PRO A 117 11.63 12.04 4.44
CA PRO A 117 11.80 11.47 3.10
C PRO A 117 12.91 12.20 2.33
N ASN A 118 13.71 11.45 1.59
CA ASN A 118 14.82 11.97 0.82
C ASN A 118 14.79 11.52 -0.66
N LEU A 119 15.69 12.06 -1.48
CA LEU A 119 15.76 11.71 -2.91
C LEU A 119 16.14 10.24 -3.15
N LEU A 120 16.81 9.58 -2.19
CA LEU A 120 17.13 8.16 -2.31
C LEU A 120 15.86 7.31 -2.22
N ASP A 121 14.90 7.70 -1.37
CA ASP A 121 13.61 7.02 -1.26
C ASP A 121 12.84 7.11 -2.58
N LEU A 122 12.88 8.27 -3.24
CA LEU A 122 12.31 8.43 -4.58
C LEU A 122 13.00 7.53 -5.60
N GLY A 123 14.34 7.44 -5.58
CA GLY A 123 15.11 6.56 -6.45
C GLY A 123 14.73 5.09 -6.24
N ILE A 124 14.63 4.65 -5.00
CA ILE A 124 14.19 3.29 -4.63
C ILE A 124 12.78 3.03 -5.16
N ALA A 125 11.85 3.96 -4.98
CA ALA A 125 10.47 3.82 -5.43
C ALA A 125 10.38 3.70 -6.98
N LEU A 126 11.17 4.47 -7.72
CA LEU A 126 11.22 4.40 -9.20
C LEU A 126 11.76 3.06 -9.67
N VAL A 127 12.88 2.58 -9.10
CA VAL A 127 13.47 1.28 -9.46
C VAL A 127 12.51 0.14 -9.09
N ALA A 128 11.94 0.15 -7.89
CA ALA A 128 10.98 -0.85 -7.45
C ALA A 128 9.73 -0.89 -8.34
N GLY A 129 9.18 0.27 -8.70
CA GLY A 129 8.04 0.40 -9.60
C GLY A 129 8.33 -0.13 -11.01
N GLY A 130 9.51 0.18 -11.55
CA GLY A 130 9.97 -0.32 -12.85
C GLY A 130 10.14 -1.84 -12.86
N LEU A 131 10.79 -2.39 -11.83
CA LEU A 131 10.94 -3.84 -11.65
C LEU A 131 9.59 -4.56 -11.49
N ALA A 132 8.67 -3.98 -10.72
CA ALA A 132 7.33 -4.53 -10.53
C ALA A 132 6.54 -4.62 -11.84
N THR A 133 6.65 -3.58 -12.67
CA THR A 133 6.01 -3.56 -14.00
C THR A 133 6.64 -4.58 -14.95
N TYR A 134 7.98 -4.65 -15.00
CA TYR A 134 8.69 -5.62 -15.81
C TYR A 134 8.37 -7.07 -15.40
N ALA A 135 8.36 -7.35 -14.10
CA ALA A 135 8.05 -8.66 -13.56
C ALA A 135 6.65 -9.16 -13.97
N LYS A 136 5.66 -8.26 -13.95
CA LYS A 136 4.28 -8.58 -14.36
C LYS A 136 4.19 -8.98 -15.85
N LEU A 137 5.04 -8.41 -16.70
CA LEU A 137 5.06 -8.75 -18.12
C LEU A 137 5.66 -10.13 -18.41
N ARG A 138 6.42 -10.69 -17.46
CA ARG A 138 7.16 -11.94 -17.67
C ARG A 138 6.54 -13.17 -17.00
N SER A 139 5.98 -13.05 -15.83
CA SER A 139 5.26 -14.16 -15.17
C SER A 139 4.44 -13.68 -13.96
N ASP A 140 3.30 -14.33 -13.72
CA ASP A 140 2.43 -14.01 -12.58
C ASP A 140 3.09 -14.33 -11.21
N ALA A 141 3.97 -15.34 -11.16
CA ALA A 141 4.69 -15.70 -9.94
C ALA A 141 5.68 -14.63 -9.48
N VAL A 142 6.39 -13.98 -10.42
CA VAL A 142 7.33 -12.90 -10.11
C VAL A 142 6.60 -11.59 -9.79
N SER A 143 5.38 -11.39 -10.31
CA SER A 143 4.57 -10.21 -10.06
C SER A 143 4.13 -10.06 -8.59
N SER A 144 4.00 -11.16 -7.87
CA SER A 144 3.70 -11.19 -6.44
C SER A 144 4.82 -10.56 -5.59
N LEU A 145 6.08 -10.93 -5.87
CA LEU A 145 7.26 -10.40 -5.18
C LEU A 145 7.49 -8.90 -5.46
N ALA A 146 7.25 -8.48 -6.69
CA ALA A 146 7.38 -7.07 -7.06
C ALA A 146 6.28 -6.19 -6.44
N GLY A 147 5.08 -6.76 -6.19
CA GLY A 147 4.00 -6.07 -5.47
C GLY A 147 4.36 -5.72 -4.03
N THR A 148 5.13 -6.59 -3.37
CA THR A 148 5.58 -6.34 -2.00
C THR A 148 6.54 -5.16 -1.91
N ALA A 149 7.41 -4.95 -2.89
CA ALA A 149 8.36 -3.83 -2.90
C ALA A 149 7.69 -2.45 -2.94
N ILE A 150 6.53 -2.32 -3.58
CA ILE A 150 5.77 -1.05 -3.63
C ILE A 150 4.95 -0.85 -2.35
N ALA A 151 4.37 -1.90 -1.77
CA ALA A 151 3.67 -1.83 -0.49
C ALA A 151 4.61 -1.39 0.64
N VAL A 152 5.91 -1.72 0.54
CA VAL A 152 6.98 -1.30 1.44
C VAL A 152 7.06 0.23 1.58
N ALA A 153 6.76 0.98 0.54
CA ALA A 153 6.90 2.43 0.55
C ALA A 153 5.68 3.17 1.16
N LEU A 154 4.50 2.58 1.21
CA LEU A 154 3.25 3.29 1.51
C LEU A 154 2.70 3.03 2.92
N VAL A 155 2.69 1.79 3.38
CA VAL A 155 2.02 1.41 4.65
C VAL A 155 2.67 2.06 5.88
N PRO A 156 4.00 2.03 6.07
CA PRO A 156 4.60 2.60 7.27
C PRO A 156 4.43 4.11 7.40
N PRO A 157 4.59 4.94 6.36
CA PRO A 157 4.32 6.37 6.47
C PRO A 157 2.90 6.66 6.95
N VAL A 158 1.91 5.89 6.49
CA VAL A 158 0.51 6.04 6.94
C VAL A 158 0.34 5.63 8.41
N CYS A 159 1.00 4.55 8.84
CA CYS A 159 1.01 4.16 10.25
C CYS A 159 1.69 5.24 11.12
N VAL A 160 2.80 5.81 10.66
CA VAL A 160 3.50 6.91 11.35
C VAL A 160 2.61 8.13 11.46
N MET A 161 1.85 8.50 10.43
CA MET A 161 0.87 9.60 10.51
C MET A 161 -0.14 9.36 11.63
N GLY A 162 -0.70 8.16 11.75
CA GLY A 162 -1.62 7.80 12.82
C GLY A 162 -0.99 7.92 14.22
N LEU A 163 0.24 7.43 14.38
CA LEU A 163 0.99 7.52 15.64
C LEU A 163 1.30 8.97 16.02
N LEU A 164 1.73 9.80 15.08
CA LEU A 164 2.02 11.21 15.33
C LEU A 164 0.76 11.99 15.72
N LEU A 165 -0.38 11.70 15.07
CA LEU A 165 -1.65 12.30 15.44
C LEU A 165 -2.07 11.93 16.88
N SER A 166 -1.82 10.69 17.31
CA SER A 166 -2.11 10.28 18.68
C SER A 166 -1.26 11.01 19.71
N HIS A 167 -0.01 11.32 19.37
CA HIS A 167 0.91 12.04 20.27
C HIS A 167 0.58 13.53 20.40
N GLN A 168 0.02 14.16 19.36
CA GLN A 168 -0.41 15.57 19.41
C GLN A 168 -1.70 15.78 20.21
N SER A 169 -2.44 14.73 20.51
CA SER A 169 -3.70 14.82 21.25
C SER A 169 -3.56 14.79 22.78
N TRP A 170 -2.29 14.79 23.28
CA TRP A 170 -1.98 14.85 24.73
C TRP A 170 -1.34 16.22 25.08
#